data_3d5cd06adebaf2feff6c68b31c2f924a
#
_entry.id   3d5cd06adebaf2feff6c68b31c2f924a
#
_cell.length_a   1.000
_cell.length_b   1.000
_cell.length_c   1.000
_cell.angle_alpha   90.00
_cell.angle_beta   90.00
_cell.angle_gamma   90.00
#
_symmetry.space_group_name_H-M   'P 1'
#
loop_
_entity.id
_entity.type
_entity.pdbx_description
1 polymer ?
#
loop_
_entity_poly.entity_id
_entity_poly.type
_entity_poly.pdbx_seq_one_letter_code
_entity_poly.pdbx_strand_id
1 'polypeptide(L)'
;VAPFSPTGVQTSLQMKTDEGLYINIHEAACLDYATMHLELVDTQTKHLSQELRGGSNAYTPHPTSSPWPLPETFTFVSHLTPDATGLKGCMQTPCQTPWRTVMVSDDARDMLSSNLILNLNEPCALDDVSWIHPTKYCGVWWEMIVGKSSWNYTDDFPSIHLDQIDWQKVKPNGRHAANNEKVRRYIDFAAKNGLDEVLVEGWNIGWEDWANMWKRDVFDFVTPYPDFDIKALNEYAHSKGVKLLMHHETSSSTQNYARHIKEAYELMNHYG
;
A
#
# COMPACT_ATOMS: atom_id res chain seq x y z
N VAL A 1 -12.83 1.55 12.12
CA VAL A 1 -11.35 1.47 12.20
C VAL A 1 -10.97 1.75 13.64
N ALA A 2 -10.42 0.75 14.32
CA ALA A 2 -9.79 1.05 15.60
C ALA A 2 -8.63 2.00 15.31
N PRO A 3 -8.53 3.12 16.04
CA PRO A 3 -7.35 3.96 15.91
C PRO A 3 -6.14 3.08 16.20
N PHE A 4 -5.17 3.08 15.30
CA PHE A 4 -3.89 2.45 15.59
C PHE A 4 -3.37 3.06 16.89
N SER A 5 -2.97 2.19 17.81
CA SER A 5 -2.24 2.69 18.96
C SER A 5 -1.03 3.47 18.43
N PRO A 6 -0.74 4.67 18.96
CA PRO A 6 0.44 5.42 18.52
C PRO A 6 1.75 4.67 18.80
N THR A 7 1.70 3.61 19.60
CA THR A 7 2.80 2.67 19.88
C THR A 7 2.67 1.36 19.10
N GLY A 8 1.69 1.28 18.19
CA GLY A 8 1.47 0.11 17.34
C GLY A 8 2.45 0.06 16.19
N VAL A 9 2.97 -1.13 15.91
CA VAL A 9 3.83 -1.42 14.77
C VAL A 9 3.28 -2.61 14.01
N GLN A 10 3.43 -2.55 12.70
CA GLN A 10 3.10 -3.68 11.83
C GLN A 10 4.23 -4.71 11.87
N THR A 11 3.89 -5.96 11.61
CA THR A 11 4.85 -6.97 11.22
C THR A 11 5.28 -6.72 9.75
N SER A 12 6.50 -6.92 9.35
CA SER A 12 7.60 -7.51 10.11
C SER A 12 8.31 -6.45 10.99
N LEU A 13 8.34 -6.68 12.29
CA LEU A 13 9.09 -5.82 13.21
C LEU A 13 10.52 -6.33 13.32
N GLN A 14 11.47 -5.43 13.09
CA GLN A 14 12.89 -5.70 13.29
C GLN A 14 13.45 -4.87 14.44
N MET A 15 14.23 -5.49 15.28
CA MET A 15 14.82 -4.88 16.45
C MET A 15 16.28 -5.28 16.58
N LYS A 16 17.05 -4.45 17.29
CA LYS A 16 18.40 -4.76 17.74
C LYS A 16 18.48 -4.50 19.23
N THR A 17 19.03 -5.45 19.99
CA THR A 17 19.28 -5.27 21.41
C THR A 17 20.64 -4.61 21.64
N ASP A 18 20.85 -4.09 22.85
CA ASP A 18 22.15 -3.49 23.24
C ASP A 18 23.27 -4.53 23.29
N GLU A 19 22.94 -5.80 23.53
CA GLU A 19 23.87 -6.92 23.50
C GLU A 19 24.25 -7.36 22.07
N GLY A 20 23.65 -6.72 21.06
CA GLY A 20 23.98 -6.97 19.66
C GLY A 20 23.14 -8.03 18.97
N LEU A 21 22.09 -8.55 19.60
CA LEU A 21 21.16 -9.48 18.97
C LEU A 21 20.19 -8.74 18.03
N TYR A 22 19.94 -9.34 16.90
CA TYR A 22 18.91 -8.92 15.95
C TYR A 22 17.69 -9.83 16.10
N ILE A 23 16.52 -9.22 16.17
CA ILE A 23 15.25 -9.93 16.38
C ILE A 23 14.28 -9.51 15.28
N ASN A 24 13.61 -10.50 14.67
CA ASN A 24 12.52 -10.25 13.73
C ASN A 24 11.26 -10.96 14.22
N ILE A 25 10.15 -10.24 14.29
CA ILE A 25 8.82 -10.79 14.58
C ILE A 25 7.95 -10.64 13.34
N HIS A 26 7.41 -11.77 12.88
CA HIS A 26 6.60 -11.81 11.66
C HIS A 26 5.48 -12.85 11.72
N GLU A 27 4.71 -12.92 10.64
CA GLU A 27 3.68 -13.93 10.37
C GLU A 27 4.01 -14.70 9.09
N ALA A 28 3.51 -15.92 9.01
CA ALA A 28 3.50 -16.71 7.79
C ALA A 28 2.15 -17.42 7.63
N ALA A 29 1.80 -17.83 6.42
CA ALA A 29 0.53 -18.46 6.07
C ALA A 29 -0.69 -17.68 6.60
N CYS A 30 -0.68 -16.36 6.44
CA CYS A 30 -1.81 -15.48 6.79
C CYS A 30 -2.83 -15.50 5.63
N LEU A 31 -3.60 -16.60 5.55
CA LEU A 31 -4.61 -16.82 4.54
C LEU A 31 -5.99 -16.67 5.17
N ASP A 32 -6.83 -15.81 4.60
CA ASP A 32 -8.21 -15.56 5.07
C ASP A 32 -8.29 -15.33 6.60
N TYR A 33 -7.36 -14.54 7.11
CA TYR A 33 -7.22 -14.25 8.52
C TYR A 33 -6.76 -12.81 8.77
N ALA A 34 -7.18 -12.22 9.89
CA ALA A 34 -6.78 -10.87 10.25
C ALA A 34 -5.27 -10.77 10.51
N THR A 35 -4.63 -9.74 9.95
CA THR A 35 -3.21 -9.50 10.15
C THR A 35 -2.89 -9.11 11.58
N MET A 36 -1.73 -9.54 12.04
CA MET A 36 -1.20 -9.17 13.35
C MET A 36 -0.50 -7.81 13.28
N HIS A 37 -0.72 -7.02 14.32
CA HIS A 37 0.16 -5.91 14.66
C HIS A 37 0.60 -6.03 16.11
N LEU A 38 1.66 -5.33 16.47
CA LEU A 38 2.23 -5.35 17.82
C LEU A 38 2.01 -3.99 18.46
N GLU A 39 1.72 -3.99 19.75
CA GLU A 39 1.64 -2.77 20.56
C GLU A 39 2.71 -2.85 21.64
N LEU A 40 3.49 -1.77 21.76
CA LEU A 40 4.42 -1.61 22.86
C LEU A 40 3.64 -1.27 24.12
N VAL A 41 3.71 -2.16 25.11
CA VAL A 41 3.07 -2.00 26.42
C VAL A 41 4.11 -1.61 27.43
N ASP A 42 4.22 -0.30 27.69
CA ASP A 42 5.05 0.23 28.78
C ASP A 42 4.29 1.36 29.50
N THR A 43 4.46 1.41 30.82
CA THR A 43 3.86 2.45 31.66
C THR A 43 4.42 3.84 31.39
N GLN A 44 5.61 3.94 30.84
CA GLN A 44 6.22 5.22 30.45
C GLN A 44 5.77 5.72 29.07
N THR A 45 5.29 4.86 28.19
CA THR A 45 4.79 5.24 26.84
C THR A 45 3.47 6.02 26.86
N LYS A 46 2.76 6.05 27.99
CA LYS A 46 1.57 6.91 28.13
C LYS A 46 1.87 8.39 27.89
N HIS A 47 3.07 8.84 28.21
CA HIS A 47 3.50 10.23 27.95
C HIS A 47 3.83 10.43 26.46
N LEU A 48 4.51 9.49 25.84
CA LEU A 48 4.83 9.55 24.42
C LEU A 48 3.56 9.57 23.55
N SER A 49 2.56 8.79 23.92
CA SER A 49 1.28 8.72 23.20
C SER A 49 0.43 9.98 23.29
N GLN A 50 0.60 10.78 24.33
CA GLN A 50 -0.11 12.05 24.47
C GLN A 50 0.52 13.17 23.63
N GLU A 51 1.84 13.18 23.51
CA GLU A 51 2.56 14.16 22.67
C GLU A 51 2.38 13.88 21.17
N LEU A 52 2.31 12.61 20.77
CA LEU A 52 2.08 12.23 19.37
C LEU A 52 0.62 12.47 18.90
N ARG A 53 -0.35 12.58 19.81
CA ARG A 53 -1.75 12.89 19.47
C ARG A 53 -1.98 14.33 19.01
N GLY A 54 -1.04 15.23 19.21
CA GLY A 54 -1.13 16.64 18.79
C GLY A 54 -0.52 16.95 17.43
N GLY A 55 0.04 15.98 16.75
CA GLY A 55 0.75 16.19 15.50
C GLY A 55 -0.12 15.92 14.28
N SER A 56 -0.24 16.91 13.40
CA SER A 56 -0.58 16.73 12.01
C SER A 56 0.33 15.67 11.37
N ASN A 57 -0.10 15.02 10.28
CA ASN A 57 0.62 14.03 9.47
C ASN A 57 1.98 14.50 8.88
N ALA A 58 2.62 15.47 9.48
CA ALA A 58 3.98 15.85 9.13
C ALA A 58 4.93 14.76 9.65
N TYR A 59 5.58 14.07 8.74
CA TYR A 59 6.76 13.26 9.01
C TYR A 59 7.81 14.17 9.67
N THR A 60 7.77 14.27 10.97
CA THR A 60 8.86 14.88 11.72
C THR A 60 9.93 13.80 11.89
N PRO A 61 11.13 13.99 11.33
CA PRO A 61 12.25 13.11 11.65
C PRO A 61 12.38 13.07 13.17
N HIS A 62 12.38 11.88 13.75
CA HIS A 62 12.64 11.72 15.17
C HIS A 62 13.94 12.47 15.52
N PRO A 63 13.92 13.34 16.53
CA PRO A 63 15.18 13.92 17.00
C PRO A 63 16.09 12.75 17.37
N THR A 64 17.31 12.76 16.87
CA THR A 64 18.33 11.74 17.11
C THR A 64 18.78 11.64 18.57
N SER A 65 18.18 12.45 19.44
CA SER A 65 18.34 12.43 20.90
C SER A 65 16.96 12.56 21.53
N SER A 66 16.35 11.41 21.88
CA SER A 66 15.21 11.44 22.79
C SER A 66 15.69 11.97 24.15
N PRO A 67 15.04 13.02 24.71
CA PRO A 67 15.36 13.48 26.06
C PRO A 67 14.91 12.53 27.15
N TRP A 68 14.23 11.44 26.80
CA TRP A 68 13.65 10.47 27.72
C TRP A 68 14.53 9.21 27.77
N PRO A 69 14.83 8.70 28.98
CA PRO A 69 15.46 7.41 29.11
C PRO A 69 14.56 6.34 28.46
N LEU A 70 15.13 5.56 27.55
CA LEU A 70 14.44 4.39 27.01
C LEU A 70 14.25 3.36 28.13
N PRO A 71 13.11 2.65 28.15
CA PRO A 71 12.92 1.58 29.14
C PRO A 71 13.98 0.51 28.95
N GLU A 72 14.41 -0.12 30.05
CA GLU A 72 15.38 -1.22 30.03
C GLU A 72 14.83 -2.47 29.32
N THR A 73 13.51 -2.60 29.28
CA THR A 73 12.81 -3.72 28.63
C THR A 73 11.64 -3.24 27.81
N PHE A 74 11.41 -3.92 26.69
CA PHE A 74 10.25 -3.69 25.83
C PHE A 74 9.32 -4.90 25.90
N THR A 75 8.05 -4.65 26.22
CA THR A 75 7.01 -5.66 26.18
C THR A 75 6.06 -5.35 25.04
N PHE A 76 5.87 -6.33 24.15
CA PHE A 76 4.93 -6.22 23.04
C PHE A 76 3.72 -7.12 23.27
N VAL A 77 2.54 -6.60 22.98
CA VAL A 77 1.30 -7.38 22.92
C VAL A 77 0.85 -7.49 21.46
N SER A 78 0.53 -8.70 21.06
CA SER A 78 -0.01 -8.98 19.73
C SER A 78 -1.50 -8.66 19.69
N HIS A 79 -1.90 -7.89 18.67
CA HIS A 79 -3.29 -7.60 18.36
C HIS A 79 -3.62 -8.04 16.93
N LEU A 80 -4.87 -8.45 16.71
CA LEU A 80 -5.42 -8.60 15.37
C LEU A 80 -6.12 -7.33 14.94
N THR A 81 -6.03 -6.99 13.67
CA THR A 81 -6.76 -5.85 13.09
C THR A 81 -8.25 -6.15 13.09
N PRO A 82 -9.09 -5.35 13.78
CA PRO A 82 -10.53 -5.57 13.80
C PRO A 82 -11.17 -5.21 12.46
N ASP A 83 -12.27 -5.84 12.14
CA ASP A 83 -13.15 -5.42 11.05
C ASP A 83 -14.02 -4.20 11.44
N ALA A 84 -14.91 -3.77 10.54
CA ALA A 84 -15.79 -2.63 10.77
C ALA A 84 -16.78 -2.83 11.94
N THR A 85 -17.00 -4.06 12.39
CA THR A 85 -17.87 -4.40 13.52
C THR A 85 -17.12 -4.58 14.83
N GLY A 86 -15.79 -4.49 14.79
CA GLY A 86 -14.90 -4.68 15.93
C GLY A 86 -14.48 -6.14 16.15
N LEU A 87 -14.90 -7.07 15.30
CA LEU A 87 -14.47 -8.46 15.37
C LEU A 87 -13.02 -8.57 14.90
N LYS A 88 -12.22 -9.31 15.65
CA LYS A 88 -10.78 -9.48 15.40
C LYS A 88 -10.41 -10.79 14.71
N GLY A 89 -11.39 -11.59 14.36
CA GLY A 89 -11.20 -12.82 13.61
C GLY A 89 -12.54 -13.53 13.42
N CYS A 90 -12.82 -13.89 12.17
CA CYS A 90 -13.96 -14.72 11.81
C CYS A 90 -13.38 -16.02 11.26
N MET A 91 -13.70 -17.14 11.89
CA MET A 91 -13.17 -18.44 11.50
C MET A 91 -14.31 -19.42 11.26
N GLN A 92 -14.20 -20.17 10.19
CA GLN A 92 -15.06 -21.32 9.92
C GLN A 92 -14.21 -22.59 10.09
N THR A 93 -14.69 -23.51 10.91
CA THR A 93 -13.99 -24.79 11.14
C THR A 93 -14.26 -25.79 10.01
N PRO A 94 -13.26 -26.60 9.60
CA PRO A 94 -11.88 -26.61 10.09
C PRO A 94 -11.08 -25.40 9.58
N CYS A 95 -10.21 -24.82 10.39
CA CYS A 95 -9.36 -23.68 10.04
C CYS A 95 -7.98 -23.82 10.66
N GLN A 96 -7.01 -23.10 10.08
CA GLN A 96 -5.67 -22.92 10.60
C GLN A 96 -5.42 -21.44 10.84
N THR A 97 -4.77 -21.11 11.95
CA THR A 97 -4.28 -19.76 12.23
C THR A 97 -2.93 -19.54 11.55
N PRO A 98 -2.58 -18.31 11.23
CA PRO A 98 -1.22 -17.99 10.76
C PRO A 98 -0.14 -18.41 11.77
N TRP A 99 1.04 -18.71 11.26
CA TRP A 99 2.23 -18.86 12.09
C TRP A 99 2.64 -17.52 12.66
N ARG A 100 3.14 -17.53 13.89
CA ARG A 100 3.82 -16.39 14.52
C ARG A 100 5.28 -16.78 14.68
N THR A 101 6.16 -15.99 14.08
CA THR A 101 7.60 -16.29 14.01
C THR A 101 8.39 -15.27 14.79
N VAL A 102 9.42 -15.75 15.48
CA VAL A 102 10.44 -14.93 16.12
C VAL A 102 11.79 -15.49 15.69
N MET A 103 12.55 -14.69 14.95
CA MET A 103 13.92 -15.01 14.58
C MET A 103 14.85 -14.19 15.45
N VAL A 104 15.93 -14.83 15.93
CA VAL A 104 16.98 -14.20 16.74
C VAL A 104 18.33 -14.61 16.18
N SER A 105 19.21 -13.64 15.92
CA SER A 105 20.59 -13.88 15.47
C SER A 105 21.51 -12.79 15.99
N ASP A 106 22.80 -13.08 16.05
CA ASP A 106 23.86 -12.11 16.27
C ASP A 106 24.36 -11.46 14.95
N ASP A 107 23.85 -11.91 13.81
CA ASP A 107 24.14 -11.35 12.49
C ASP A 107 22.88 -10.82 11.80
N ALA A 108 22.88 -9.52 11.48
CA ALA A 108 21.75 -8.89 10.77
C ALA A 108 21.45 -9.51 9.38
N ARG A 109 22.48 -10.11 8.75
CA ARG A 109 22.34 -10.73 7.43
C ARG A 109 21.46 -11.97 7.46
N ASP A 110 21.38 -12.65 8.59
CA ASP A 110 20.53 -13.82 8.76
C ASP A 110 19.04 -13.48 8.62
N MET A 111 18.64 -12.24 8.98
CA MET A 111 17.27 -11.77 8.79
C MET A 111 16.90 -11.68 7.29
N LEU A 112 17.86 -11.36 6.42
CA LEU A 112 17.66 -11.26 4.98
C LEU A 112 17.77 -12.61 4.27
N SER A 113 18.65 -13.50 4.76
CA SER A 113 18.92 -14.80 4.14
C SER A 113 17.99 -15.91 4.62
N SER A 114 17.21 -15.68 5.66
CA SER A 114 16.32 -16.68 6.24
C SER A 114 15.15 -17.03 5.30
N ASN A 115 14.97 -18.31 5.07
CA ASN A 115 13.80 -18.85 4.35
C ASN A 115 12.66 -19.25 5.29
N LEU A 116 12.71 -18.89 6.58
CA LEU A 116 11.72 -19.33 7.57
C LEU A 116 10.29 -19.01 7.14
N ILE A 117 10.03 -17.77 6.71
CA ILE A 117 8.69 -17.36 6.30
C ILE A 117 8.24 -18.13 5.05
N LEU A 118 9.11 -18.32 4.08
CA LEU A 118 8.80 -19.09 2.87
C LEU A 118 8.49 -20.56 3.19
N ASN A 119 9.25 -21.17 4.10
CA ASN A 119 9.10 -22.56 4.48
C ASN A 119 7.82 -22.85 5.28
N LEU A 120 7.24 -21.81 5.89
CA LEU A 120 5.99 -21.91 6.67
C LEU A 120 4.73 -21.57 5.84
N ASN A 121 4.90 -21.21 4.57
CA ASN A 121 3.80 -21.07 3.62
C ASN A 121 3.66 -22.34 2.78
N GLU A 122 2.46 -22.54 2.25
CA GLU A 122 2.21 -23.60 1.27
C GLU A 122 3.07 -23.38 0.01
N PRO A 123 3.45 -24.42 -0.70
CA PRO A 123 4.12 -24.28 -1.99
C PRO A 123 3.32 -23.43 -2.98
N CYS A 124 4.00 -22.84 -3.96
CA CYS A 124 3.35 -22.11 -5.02
C CYS A 124 2.31 -22.99 -5.74
N ALA A 125 1.08 -22.50 -5.82
CA ALA A 125 -0.02 -23.20 -6.48
C ALA A 125 -0.05 -23.00 -8.02
N LEU A 126 0.85 -22.20 -8.57
CA LEU A 126 0.95 -21.96 -10.02
C LEU A 126 1.88 -22.99 -10.65
N ASP A 127 1.41 -23.62 -11.72
CA ASP A 127 2.20 -24.61 -12.48
C ASP A 127 3.35 -23.97 -13.28
N ASP A 128 3.11 -22.76 -13.79
CA ASP A 128 4.11 -21.99 -14.55
C ASP A 128 4.29 -20.61 -13.94
N VAL A 129 5.50 -20.31 -13.54
CA VAL A 129 5.95 -19.02 -12.98
C VAL A 129 7.03 -18.37 -13.84
N SER A 130 7.29 -18.87 -15.01
CA SER A 130 8.35 -18.38 -15.93
C SER A 130 8.13 -16.93 -16.36
N TRP A 131 6.91 -16.44 -16.31
CA TRP A 131 6.55 -15.05 -16.63
C TRP A 131 6.88 -14.06 -15.49
N ILE A 132 7.16 -14.55 -14.29
CA ILE A 132 7.51 -13.70 -13.13
C ILE A 132 9.02 -13.43 -13.20
N HIS A 133 9.39 -12.20 -13.47
CA HIS A 133 10.77 -11.75 -13.45
C HIS A 133 10.88 -10.32 -12.92
N PRO A 134 12.01 -9.94 -12.32
CA PRO A 134 12.23 -8.57 -11.86
C PRO A 134 12.16 -7.59 -13.03
N THR A 135 11.41 -6.50 -12.86
CA THR A 135 11.28 -5.43 -13.84
C THR A 135 11.80 -4.11 -13.30
N LYS A 136 12.19 -3.22 -14.19
CA LYS A 136 12.54 -1.84 -13.89
C LYS A 136 11.45 -0.93 -14.40
N TYR A 137 10.94 -0.05 -13.57
CA TYR A 137 9.90 0.88 -13.96
C TYR A 137 10.17 2.31 -13.49
N CYS A 138 9.55 3.28 -14.14
CA CYS A 138 9.36 4.63 -13.63
C CYS A 138 7.87 4.88 -13.36
N GLY A 139 7.55 5.89 -12.55
CA GLY A 139 6.17 6.10 -12.12
C GLY A 139 5.68 7.53 -12.25
N VAL A 140 4.41 7.65 -12.67
CA VAL A 140 3.65 8.89 -12.61
C VAL A 140 3.05 9.00 -11.21
N TRP A 141 3.80 9.49 -10.24
CA TRP A 141 3.38 9.67 -8.85
C TRP A 141 4.23 10.66 -8.08
N TRP A 142 5.55 10.73 -8.36
CA TRP A 142 6.47 11.55 -7.57
C TRP A 142 6.17 13.05 -7.64
N GLU A 143 5.75 13.55 -8.78
CA GLU A 143 5.39 14.95 -8.95
C GLU A 143 4.15 15.36 -8.13
N MET A 144 3.27 14.39 -7.81
CA MET A 144 2.14 14.63 -6.92
C MET A 144 2.60 14.71 -5.45
N ILE A 145 3.51 13.83 -5.04
CA ILE A 145 4.11 13.85 -3.69
C ILE A 145 4.78 15.19 -3.42
N VAL A 146 5.47 15.77 -4.39
CA VAL A 146 6.13 17.08 -4.24
C VAL A 146 5.24 18.27 -4.58
N GLY A 147 3.93 18.06 -4.79
CA GLY A 147 2.94 19.10 -4.99
C GLY A 147 2.97 19.82 -6.35
N LYS A 148 3.68 19.27 -7.36
CA LYS A 148 3.73 19.85 -8.71
C LYS A 148 2.53 19.49 -9.57
N SER A 149 1.87 18.40 -9.25
CA SER A 149 0.69 17.88 -9.94
C SER A 149 -0.29 17.30 -8.93
N SER A 150 -1.45 16.84 -9.38
CA SER A 150 -2.48 16.20 -8.56
C SER A 150 -2.78 14.78 -9.04
N TRP A 151 -3.21 13.93 -8.11
CA TRP A 151 -3.82 12.64 -8.45
C TRP A 151 -5.24 12.82 -8.98
N ASN A 152 -5.98 13.78 -8.41
CA ASN A 152 -7.36 14.10 -8.76
C ASN A 152 -7.45 14.89 -10.07
N TYR A 153 -8.52 14.63 -10.81
CA TYR A 153 -8.83 15.31 -12.07
C TYR A 153 -9.48 16.68 -11.84
N THR A 154 -10.29 16.82 -10.78
CA THR A 154 -11.02 18.04 -10.46
C THR A 154 -10.86 18.43 -9.00
N ASP A 155 -10.99 19.72 -8.69
CA ASP A 155 -11.03 20.24 -7.33
C ASP A 155 -12.47 20.53 -6.85
N ASP A 156 -13.49 20.28 -7.70
CA ASP A 156 -14.88 20.70 -7.46
C ASP A 156 -15.66 19.74 -6.53
N PHE A 157 -15.13 18.55 -6.23
CA PHE A 157 -15.83 17.52 -5.46
C PHE A 157 -15.01 17.01 -4.27
N PRO A 158 -15.17 17.60 -3.08
CA PRO A 158 -14.48 17.14 -1.87
C PRO A 158 -15.09 15.85 -1.28
N SER A 159 -16.33 15.47 -1.69
CA SER A 159 -17.01 14.26 -1.22
C SER A 159 -17.87 13.68 -2.36
N ILE A 160 -17.50 12.49 -2.85
CA ILE A 160 -17.95 11.99 -4.14
C ILE A 160 -18.84 10.76 -3.98
N HIS A 161 -19.99 10.82 -4.66
CA HIS A 161 -20.77 9.68 -5.08
C HIS A 161 -20.47 9.40 -6.55
N LEU A 162 -19.58 8.45 -6.84
CA LEU A 162 -19.06 8.19 -8.19
C LEU A 162 -20.15 7.86 -9.20
N ASP A 163 -21.22 7.19 -8.77
CA ASP A 163 -22.39 6.81 -9.55
C ASP A 163 -23.27 7.98 -10.00
N GLN A 164 -23.10 9.16 -9.40
CA GLN A 164 -23.92 10.35 -9.66
C GLN A 164 -23.21 11.38 -10.53
N ILE A 165 -21.96 11.14 -10.91
CA ILE A 165 -21.12 12.10 -11.60
C ILE A 165 -21.04 11.80 -13.09
N ASP A 166 -21.44 12.75 -13.91
CA ASP A 166 -21.16 12.75 -15.35
C ASP A 166 -19.75 13.32 -15.60
N TRP A 167 -18.75 12.47 -15.55
CA TRP A 167 -17.34 12.84 -15.67
C TRP A 167 -17.01 13.58 -16.98
N GLN A 168 -17.80 13.43 -18.03
CA GLN A 168 -17.62 14.16 -19.29
C GLN A 168 -17.94 15.66 -19.16
N LYS A 169 -18.70 16.03 -18.14
CA LYS A 169 -19.07 17.42 -17.85
C LYS A 169 -18.26 18.07 -16.75
N VAL A 170 -17.41 17.28 -16.09
CA VAL A 170 -16.57 17.76 -14.99
C VAL A 170 -15.42 18.61 -15.55
N LYS A 171 -15.20 19.76 -14.93
CA LYS A 171 -14.09 20.65 -15.31
C LYS A 171 -12.77 20.15 -14.73
N PRO A 172 -11.74 19.92 -15.56
CA PRO A 172 -10.43 19.53 -15.06
C PRO A 172 -9.77 20.68 -14.27
N ASN A 173 -8.98 20.31 -13.25
CA ASN A 173 -8.21 21.29 -12.48
C ASN A 173 -6.93 21.77 -13.20
N GLY A 174 -6.58 21.16 -14.34
CA GLY A 174 -5.38 21.48 -15.12
C GLY A 174 -4.06 21.01 -14.52
N ARG A 175 -4.10 20.26 -13.41
CA ARG A 175 -2.90 19.76 -12.71
C ARG A 175 -2.82 18.24 -12.66
N HIS A 176 -3.85 17.54 -13.18
CA HIS A 176 -3.91 16.10 -13.18
C HIS A 176 -2.68 15.48 -13.86
N ALA A 177 -1.99 14.58 -13.15
CA ALA A 177 -0.72 14.01 -13.62
C ALA A 177 -0.93 12.84 -14.59
N ALA A 178 -1.91 11.98 -14.34
CA ALA A 178 -2.18 10.80 -15.14
C ALA A 178 -2.97 11.11 -16.41
N ASN A 179 -2.48 12.06 -17.22
CA ASN A 179 -3.10 12.41 -18.49
C ASN A 179 -2.33 11.85 -19.70
N ASN A 180 -2.98 11.80 -20.83
CA ASN A 180 -2.46 11.21 -22.07
C ASN A 180 -1.09 11.76 -22.48
N GLU A 181 -0.90 13.08 -22.41
CA GLU A 181 0.35 13.72 -22.83
C GLU A 181 1.49 13.32 -21.92
N LYS A 182 1.29 13.44 -20.61
CA LYS A 182 2.32 13.17 -19.62
C LYS A 182 2.71 11.70 -19.57
N VAL A 183 1.73 10.80 -19.59
CA VAL A 183 2.00 9.36 -19.58
C VAL A 183 2.78 8.95 -20.84
N ARG A 184 2.48 9.50 -22.03
CA ARG A 184 3.30 9.27 -23.23
C ARG A 184 4.75 9.68 -23.04
N ARG A 185 5.01 10.81 -22.37
CA ARG A 185 6.38 11.26 -22.08
C ARG A 185 7.11 10.30 -21.14
N TYR A 186 6.43 9.72 -20.15
CA TYR A 186 7.00 8.68 -19.29
C TYR A 186 7.29 7.39 -20.09
N ILE A 187 6.40 6.99 -20.98
CA ILE A 187 6.62 5.84 -21.88
C ILE A 187 7.86 6.06 -22.74
N ASP A 188 8.00 7.24 -23.37
CA ASP A 188 9.17 7.57 -24.17
C ASP A 188 10.46 7.57 -23.35
N PHE A 189 10.38 8.08 -22.11
CA PHE A 189 11.50 8.04 -21.18
C PHE A 189 11.89 6.60 -20.81
N ALA A 190 10.91 5.76 -20.46
CA ALA A 190 11.13 4.35 -20.14
C ALA A 190 11.80 3.62 -21.31
N ALA A 191 11.24 3.73 -22.51
CA ALA A 191 11.77 3.10 -23.71
C ALA A 191 13.21 3.54 -24.02
N LYS A 192 13.48 4.85 -23.92
CA LYS A 192 14.82 5.41 -24.17
C LYS A 192 15.87 4.92 -23.17
N ASN A 193 15.48 4.65 -21.92
CA ASN A 193 16.39 4.32 -20.82
C ASN A 193 16.41 2.84 -20.47
N GLY A 194 15.76 1.98 -21.26
CA GLY A 194 15.74 0.53 -21.02
C GLY A 194 15.00 0.15 -19.73
N LEU A 195 13.92 0.87 -19.42
CA LEU A 195 12.96 0.50 -18.40
C LEU A 195 11.84 -0.32 -19.04
N ASP A 196 11.35 -1.31 -18.31
CA ASP A 196 10.38 -2.28 -18.81
C ASP A 196 8.95 -1.73 -18.73
N GLU A 197 8.67 -0.86 -17.75
CA GLU A 197 7.31 -0.49 -17.40
C GLU A 197 7.18 0.96 -16.95
N VAL A 198 5.94 1.48 -17.01
CA VAL A 198 5.52 2.76 -16.42
C VAL A 198 4.35 2.53 -15.50
N LEU A 199 4.55 2.78 -14.20
CA LEU A 199 3.48 2.77 -13.21
C LEU A 199 2.71 4.08 -13.27
N VAL A 200 1.37 4.01 -13.24
CA VAL A 200 0.51 5.19 -13.26
C VAL A 200 -0.41 5.19 -12.06
N GLU A 201 -0.21 6.13 -11.14
CA GLU A 201 -1.18 6.49 -10.12
C GLU A 201 -2.11 7.58 -10.64
N GLY A 202 -3.34 7.62 -10.16
CA GLY A 202 -4.29 8.67 -10.53
C GLY A 202 -5.01 8.44 -11.86
N TRP A 203 -4.89 7.27 -12.48
CA TRP A 203 -5.50 6.99 -13.78
C TRP A 203 -7.02 6.83 -13.72
N ASN A 204 -7.55 6.31 -12.61
CA ASN A 204 -8.96 5.97 -12.39
C ASN A 204 -9.65 6.98 -11.49
N ILE A 205 -10.97 7.04 -11.56
CA ILE A 205 -11.78 7.97 -10.76
C ILE A 205 -11.78 7.60 -9.27
N GLY A 206 -11.86 8.64 -8.42
CA GLY A 206 -11.96 8.52 -6.95
C GLY A 206 -10.89 9.28 -6.15
N TRP A 207 -9.90 9.86 -6.79
CA TRP A 207 -8.78 10.54 -6.11
C TRP A 207 -9.14 11.92 -5.53
N GLU A 208 -10.34 12.42 -5.78
CA GLU A 208 -10.80 13.70 -5.26
C GLU A 208 -11.00 13.69 -3.73
N ASP A 209 -11.29 12.52 -3.15
CA ASP A 209 -11.63 12.39 -1.73
C ASP A 209 -10.91 11.24 -1.03
N TRP A 210 -9.67 10.92 -1.42
CA TRP A 210 -8.95 9.76 -0.86
C TRP A 210 -8.00 10.10 0.29
N ALA A 211 -7.50 11.32 0.31
CA ALA A 211 -6.35 11.68 1.13
C ALA A 211 -6.65 11.67 2.64
N ASN A 212 -5.72 11.11 3.41
CA ASN A 212 -5.57 11.21 4.87
C ASN A 212 -6.63 10.53 5.74
N MET A 213 -7.64 9.90 5.19
CA MET A 213 -8.66 9.19 5.98
C MET A 213 -9.13 7.93 5.26
N TRP A 214 -9.42 6.89 6.05
CA TRP A 214 -10.08 5.72 5.52
C TRP A 214 -11.46 6.09 4.94
N LYS A 215 -11.71 5.66 3.71
CA LYS A 215 -12.98 5.84 3.00
C LYS A 215 -13.48 4.48 2.52
N ARG A 216 -14.79 4.28 2.62
CA ARG A 216 -15.35 2.95 2.32
C ARG A 216 -15.47 2.64 0.84
N ASP A 217 -15.89 3.60 0.03
CA ASP A 217 -16.29 3.37 -1.37
C ASP A 217 -15.79 4.52 -2.27
N VAL A 218 -14.49 4.83 -2.20
CA VAL A 218 -13.90 6.00 -2.89
C VAL A 218 -13.52 5.72 -4.33
N PHE A 219 -12.97 4.53 -4.61
CA PHE A 219 -12.40 4.22 -5.92
C PHE A 219 -13.28 3.33 -6.76
N ASP A 220 -13.31 3.63 -8.07
CA ASP A 220 -13.69 2.73 -9.13
C ASP A 220 -12.42 2.22 -9.81
N PHE A 221 -12.29 0.92 -10.02
CA PHE A 221 -11.08 0.27 -10.52
C PHE A 221 -11.11 -0.05 -12.01
N VAL A 222 -12.11 0.45 -12.73
CA VAL A 222 -12.31 0.18 -14.17
C VAL A 222 -12.54 1.43 -15.00
N THR A 223 -12.88 2.56 -14.38
CA THR A 223 -13.21 3.79 -15.09
C THR A 223 -12.06 4.79 -15.05
N PRO A 224 -11.40 5.07 -16.17
CA PRO A 224 -10.37 6.09 -16.24
C PRO A 224 -10.96 7.50 -16.19
N TYR A 225 -10.14 8.46 -15.79
CA TYR A 225 -10.48 9.87 -15.98
C TYR A 225 -10.60 10.23 -17.47
N PRO A 226 -11.36 11.30 -17.83
CA PRO A 226 -11.60 11.66 -19.22
C PRO A 226 -10.36 11.97 -20.05
N ASP A 227 -9.25 12.33 -19.42
CA ASP A 227 -7.97 12.65 -20.04
C ASP A 227 -6.98 11.48 -20.06
N PHE A 228 -7.41 10.27 -19.63
CA PHE A 228 -6.62 9.05 -19.63
C PHE A 228 -7.24 7.99 -20.56
N ASP A 229 -6.72 7.89 -21.77
CA ASP A 229 -7.15 6.89 -22.75
C ASP A 229 -6.30 5.61 -22.59
N ILE A 230 -6.81 4.66 -21.79
CA ILE A 230 -6.13 3.38 -21.51
C ILE A 230 -5.71 2.69 -22.81
N LYS A 231 -6.65 2.58 -23.78
CA LYS A 231 -6.40 1.85 -25.01
C LYS A 231 -5.26 2.48 -25.81
N ALA A 232 -5.36 3.77 -26.08
CA ALA A 232 -4.38 4.48 -26.89
C ALA A 232 -2.99 4.52 -26.19
N LEU A 233 -2.97 4.63 -24.85
CA LEU A 233 -1.74 4.62 -24.07
C LEU A 233 -1.09 3.25 -24.03
N ASN A 234 -1.87 2.19 -23.88
CA ASN A 234 -1.37 0.83 -23.86
C ASN A 234 -0.81 0.42 -25.25
N GLU A 235 -1.54 0.70 -26.33
CA GLU A 235 -1.05 0.48 -27.70
C GLU A 235 0.25 1.24 -27.95
N TYR A 236 0.34 2.48 -27.48
CA TYR A 236 1.56 3.29 -27.59
C TYR A 236 2.73 2.70 -26.79
N ALA A 237 2.49 2.29 -25.55
CA ALA A 237 3.52 1.66 -24.72
C ALA A 237 4.05 0.38 -25.35
N HIS A 238 3.16 -0.51 -25.79
CA HIS A 238 3.55 -1.75 -26.47
C HIS A 238 4.34 -1.50 -27.76
N SER A 239 3.98 -0.46 -28.53
CA SER A 239 4.75 -0.08 -29.74
C SER A 239 6.19 0.34 -29.43
N LYS A 240 6.48 0.70 -28.19
CA LYS A 240 7.80 1.10 -27.67
C LYS A 240 8.49 -0.03 -26.89
N GLY A 241 7.86 -1.18 -26.73
CA GLY A 241 8.37 -2.30 -25.91
C GLY A 241 8.25 -2.04 -24.41
N VAL A 242 7.34 -1.18 -23.98
CA VAL A 242 7.07 -0.81 -22.58
C VAL A 242 5.68 -1.27 -22.20
N LYS A 243 5.46 -1.67 -20.95
CA LYS A 243 4.14 -1.99 -20.39
C LYS A 243 3.66 -0.90 -19.44
N LEU A 244 2.33 -0.84 -19.24
CA LEU A 244 1.73 -0.01 -18.21
C LEU A 244 1.44 -0.83 -16.96
N LEU A 245 1.83 -0.32 -15.79
CA LEU A 245 1.42 -0.81 -14.48
C LEU A 245 0.32 0.12 -13.96
N MET A 246 -0.89 -0.41 -13.85
CA MET A 246 -2.03 0.35 -13.33
C MET A 246 -2.12 0.16 -11.82
N HIS A 247 -1.92 1.24 -11.08
CA HIS A 247 -2.00 1.24 -9.63
C HIS A 247 -3.46 1.17 -9.17
N HIS A 248 -3.75 0.30 -8.19
CA HIS A 248 -5.03 0.24 -7.50
C HIS A 248 -4.88 0.78 -6.07
N GLU A 249 -5.22 2.05 -5.87
CA GLU A 249 -5.35 2.62 -4.53
C GLU A 249 -6.69 2.19 -3.91
N THR A 250 -6.65 1.70 -2.69
CA THR A 250 -7.84 1.17 -2.01
C THR A 250 -8.39 2.08 -0.93
N SER A 251 -7.67 3.14 -0.56
CA SER A 251 -7.98 3.98 0.61
C SER A 251 -8.23 3.16 1.89
N SER A 252 -7.50 2.05 2.04
CA SER A 252 -7.66 1.07 3.12
C SER A 252 -9.02 0.37 3.16
N SER A 253 -9.83 0.45 2.10
CA SER A 253 -11.11 -0.24 1.98
C SER A 253 -10.96 -1.58 1.25
N THR A 254 -10.60 -2.62 1.99
CA THR A 254 -10.52 -3.98 1.44
C THR A 254 -11.87 -4.48 0.92
N GLN A 255 -12.98 -4.09 1.55
CA GLN A 255 -14.32 -4.48 1.11
C GLN A 255 -14.70 -3.91 -0.25
N ASN A 256 -14.36 -2.64 -0.52
CA ASN A 256 -14.60 -2.04 -1.83
C ASN A 256 -13.75 -2.74 -2.89
N TYR A 257 -12.47 -2.94 -2.63
CA TYR A 257 -11.59 -3.63 -3.55
C TYR A 257 -12.01 -5.07 -3.82
N ALA A 258 -12.36 -5.84 -2.78
CA ALA A 258 -12.81 -7.23 -2.93
C ALA A 258 -14.07 -7.38 -3.80
N ARG A 259 -14.97 -6.40 -3.78
CA ARG A 259 -16.17 -6.40 -4.65
C ARG A 259 -15.83 -6.18 -6.12
N HIS A 260 -14.80 -5.40 -6.43
CA HIS A 260 -14.47 -4.96 -7.78
C HIS A 260 -13.23 -5.65 -8.38
N ILE A 261 -12.52 -6.46 -7.60
CA ILE A 261 -11.25 -7.07 -8.01
C ILE A 261 -11.38 -7.88 -9.31
N LYS A 262 -12.48 -8.60 -9.48
CA LYS A 262 -12.71 -9.41 -10.69
C LYS A 262 -12.77 -8.52 -11.93
N GLU A 263 -13.59 -7.48 -11.89
CA GLU A 263 -13.76 -6.53 -13.01
C GLU A 263 -12.47 -5.76 -13.29
N ALA A 264 -11.72 -5.40 -12.24
CA ALA A 264 -10.43 -4.75 -12.37
C ALA A 264 -9.40 -5.63 -13.10
N TYR A 265 -9.33 -6.92 -12.76
CA TYR A 265 -8.44 -7.85 -13.46
C TYR A 265 -8.94 -8.21 -14.86
N GLU A 266 -10.25 -8.27 -15.10
CA GLU A 266 -10.81 -8.43 -16.44
C GLU A 266 -10.41 -7.26 -17.36
N LEU A 267 -10.42 -6.01 -16.83
CA LEU A 267 -9.93 -4.84 -17.55
C LEU A 267 -8.43 -4.98 -17.92
N MET A 268 -7.59 -5.36 -16.97
CA MET A 268 -6.16 -5.58 -17.22
C MET A 268 -5.93 -6.66 -18.28
N ASN A 269 -6.62 -7.80 -18.15
CA ASN A 269 -6.50 -8.89 -19.12
C ASN A 269 -7.01 -8.51 -20.51
N HIS A 270 -7.96 -7.59 -20.60
CA HIS A 270 -8.49 -7.10 -21.89
C HIS A 270 -7.44 -6.28 -22.66
N TYR A 271 -6.61 -5.54 -21.95
CA TYR A 271 -5.59 -4.69 -22.58
C TYR A 271 -4.21 -5.38 -22.65
N GLY A 272 -3.91 -6.39 -21.86
CA GLY A 272 -2.64 -7.12 -21.82
C GLY A 272 -1.59 -6.41 -21.00
#